data_6b7a4c63a50e86ed469e82ef4578e7da
#
_entry.id   6b7a4c63a50e86ed469e82ef4578e7da
#
_cell.length_a   1.000
_cell.length_b   1.000
_cell.length_c   1.000
_cell.angle_alpha   90.00
_cell.angle_beta   90.00
_cell.angle_gamma   90.00
#
_symmetry.space_group_name_H-M   'P 1'
#
loop_
_entity.id
_entity.type
_entity.pdbx_description
1 polymer ?
#
loop_
_entity_poly.entity_id
_entity_poly.type
_entity_poly.pdbx_seq_one_letter_code
_entity_poly.pdbx_strand_id
1 'polypeptide(L)'
;MTAIEEYDYQEDRLREHLNTDEDGRLYVDVFVLTHPDADHITGFNSMFHTGDPDGWSDKSNKIFINEIWSSPRVFRRATAKGADGNNPLCDDARVFNTEAKRRVQLYRDSKQIGDAGNRIIILSSDEDGKTDDIQPIVADLYTLFGDMSGIDDNSLNAFLLAPADKQEVAEDEEELTKNNSSAIIRFDLTNTIYNDELARNITHMHSVLIGGDAEVKCWEVLHDKLKATGQLDELTYDVLLAPHHCSWRSLSNDSESQCEDPQLNESAHAALSFANPDALILCSSQEFGEKTPPSQRARDEYEKILKDKKGGEFLAVVEQGEDADGNPNSLMITFTEGKPKKTKK
;
A
#
# COMPACT_ATOMS: atom_id res chain seq x y z
N MET A 1 17.25 -8.13 -19.33
CA MET A 1 17.66 -7.73 -17.97
C MET A 1 17.52 -8.94 -17.05
N THR A 2 18.49 -9.26 -16.24
CA THR A 2 18.34 -10.29 -15.21
C THR A 2 17.55 -9.71 -14.03
N ALA A 3 16.93 -10.56 -13.21
CA ALA A 3 16.21 -10.07 -12.01
C ALA A 3 17.11 -9.23 -11.08
N ILE A 4 18.41 -9.49 -11.03
CA ILE A 4 19.38 -8.72 -10.24
C ILE A 4 19.57 -7.32 -10.83
N GLU A 5 19.75 -7.19 -12.15
CA GLU A 5 19.89 -5.89 -12.83
C GLU A 5 18.63 -5.03 -12.70
N GLU A 6 17.45 -5.65 -12.66
CA GLU A 6 16.18 -4.95 -12.43
C GLU A 6 16.09 -4.41 -11.00
N TYR A 7 16.55 -5.15 -10.00
CA TYR A 7 16.62 -4.71 -8.61
C TYR A 7 17.55 -3.51 -8.42
N ASP A 8 18.77 -3.59 -8.94
CA ASP A 8 19.74 -2.52 -8.83
C ASP A 8 19.21 -1.23 -9.46
N TYR A 9 18.51 -1.34 -10.59
CA TYR A 9 17.91 -0.21 -11.27
C TYR A 9 16.77 0.44 -10.44
N GLN A 10 15.89 -0.36 -9.84
CA GLN A 10 14.79 0.14 -9.01
C GLN A 10 15.32 0.83 -7.73
N GLU A 11 16.36 0.26 -7.12
CA GLU A 11 17.02 0.85 -5.96
C GLU A 11 17.64 2.21 -6.30
N ASP A 12 18.36 2.33 -7.41
CA ASP A 12 18.97 3.58 -7.85
C ASP A 12 17.90 4.65 -8.08
N ARG A 13 16.78 4.28 -8.72
CA ARG A 13 15.66 5.20 -8.94
C ARG A 13 15.03 5.68 -7.63
N LEU A 14 14.84 4.80 -6.66
CA LEU A 14 14.35 5.19 -5.34
C LEU A 14 15.32 6.20 -4.70
N ARG A 15 16.63 5.90 -4.71
CA ARG A 15 17.66 6.76 -4.11
C ARG A 15 17.71 8.17 -4.70
N GLU A 16 17.45 8.33 -6.00
CA GLU A 16 17.40 9.64 -6.67
C GLU A 16 16.34 10.59 -6.06
N HIS A 17 15.32 10.05 -5.39
CA HIS A 17 14.19 10.81 -4.84
C HIS A 17 14.22 10.95 -3.31
N LEU A 18 15.18 10.29 -2.63
CA LEU A 18 15.26 10.34 -1.18
C LEU A 18 15.99 11.58 -0.68
N ASN A 19 15.56 12.07 0.47
CA ASN A 19 16.25 13.09 1.22
C ASN A 19 17.40 12.49 2.05
N THR A 20 18.33 13.33 2.44
CA THR A 20 19.42 13.01 3.35
C THR A 20 19.21 13.74 4.67
N ASP A 21 19.33 13.03 5.77
CA ASP A 21 19.24 13.62 7.11
C ASP A 21 20.56 14.30 7.56
N GLU A 22 20.56 14.82 8.80
CA GLU A 22 21.72 15.52 9.38
C GLU A 22 22.95 14.62 9.56
N ASP A 23 22.75 13.30 9.67
CA ASP A 23 23.83 12.30 9.80
C ASP A 23 24.32 11.81 8.43
N GLY A 24 23.79 12.34 7.33
CA GLY A 24 24.16 11.96 5.96
C GLY A 24 23.49 10.69 5.46
N ARG A 25 22.45 10.19 6.15
CA ARG A 25 21.72 8.97 5.76
C ARG A 25 20.61 9.29 4.75
N LEU A 26 20.60 8.60 3.62
CA LEU A 26 19.40 8.55 2.78
C LEU A 26 18.28 7.85 3.56
N TYR A 27 17.07 8.44 3.60
CA TYR A 27 15.98 7.89 4.38
C TYR A 27 14.64 7.93 3.66
N VAL A 28 13.74 7.06 4.12
CA VAL A 28 12.30 7.13 3.90
C VAL A 28 11.61 7.52 5.21
N ASP A 29 10.63 8.44 5.13
CA ASP A 29 9.85 8.84 6.30
C ASP A 29 9.04 7.68 6.83
N VAL A 30 8.36 6.98 5.93
CA VAL A 30 7.54 5.80 6.25
C VAL A 30 7.78 4.68 5.26
N PHE A 31 7.98 3.48 5.78
CA PHE A 31 7.91 2.23 5.03
C PHE A 31 6.61 1.51 5.37
N VAL A 32 5.73 1.38 4.39
CA VAL A 32 4.43 0.71 4.56
C VAL A 32 4.48 -0.68 3.96
N LEU A 33 4.24 -1.72 4.77
CA LEU A 33 4.04 -3.07 4.29
C LEU A 33 2.56 -3.45 4.43
N THR A 34 1.85 -3.52 3.33
CA THR A 34 0.43 -3.90 3.30
C THR A 34 0.23 -5.35 3.72
N HIS A 35 1.09 -6.25 3.24
CA HIS A 35 1.14 -7.68 3.59
C HIS A 35 2.50 -8.27 3.24
N PRO A 36 2.91 -9.41 3.86
CA PRO A 36 4.30 -9.87 3.79
C PRO A 36 4.56 -10.90 2.67
N ASP A 37 3.96 -10.77 1.50
CA ASP A 37 4.22 -11.67 0.38
C ASP A 37 5.53 -11.30 -0.33
N ALA A 38 6.16 -12.28 -1.00
CA ALA A 38 7.51 -12.13 -1.51
C ALA A 38 7.65 -11.02 -2.54
N ASP A 39 6.68 -10.85 -3.41
CA ASP A 39 6.63 -9.82 -4.45
C ASP A 39 6.41 -8.39 -3.91
N HIS A 40 6.05 -8.24 -2.63
CA HIS A 40 5.91 -6.95 -1.95
C HIS A 40 7.08 -6.60 -1.03
N ILE A 41 7.93 -7.58 -0.65
CA ILE A 41 8.98 -7.36 0.36
C ILE A 41 10.37 -7.77 -0.09
N THR A 42 10.52 -8.50 -1.21
CA THR A 42 11.83 -8.91 -1.69
C THR A 42 12.72 -7.70 -1.96
N GLY A 43 13.98 -7.77 -1.52
CA GLY A 43 14.93 -6.66 -1.55
C GLY A 43 15.01 -5.88 -0.24
N PHE A 44 14.07 -6.06 0.70
CA PHE A 44 14.04 -5.30 1.95
C PHE A 44 15.35 -5.37 2.73
N ASN A 45 15.90 -6.58 2.92
CA ASN A 45 17.12 -6.75 3.69
C ASN A 45 18.35 -6.18 3.00
N SER A 46 18.42 -6.18 1.67
CA SER A 46 19.54 -5.59 0.94
C SER A 46 19.51 -4.09 0.94
N MET A 47 18.31 -3.49 0.78
CA MET A 47 18.12 -2.05 0.57
C MET A 47 18.03 -1.26 1.87
N PHE A 48 17.42 -1.80 2.93
CA PHE A 48 17.06 -1.04 4.11
C PHE A 48 17.88 -1.44 5.34
N HIS A 49 18.19 -0.44 6.18
CA HIS A 49 18.81 -0.66 7.48
C HIS A 49 17.79 -1.24 8.46
N THR A 50 18.21 -2.25 9.20
CA THR A 50 17.42 -2.89 10.28
C THR A 50 18.26 -2.99 11.55
N GLY A 51 17.61 -3.03 12.71
CA GLY A 51 18.26 -3.09 14.00
C GLY A 51 18.42 -1.72 14.65
N ASP A 52 19.41 -1.58 15.52
CA ASP A 52 19.68 -0.35 16.24
C ASP A 52 20.06 0.78 15.25
N PRO A 53 19.40 1.96 15.32
CA PRO A 53 19.76 3.12 14.51
C PRO A 53 21.24 3.50 14.58
N ASP A 54 21.87 3.38 15.76
CA ASP A 54 23.30 3.67 15.96
C ASP A 54 24.22 2.66 15.24
N GLY A 55 23.69 1.53 14.81
CA GLY A 55 24.40 0.53 14.01
C GLY A 55 24.46 0.86 12.52
N TRP A 56 23.77 1.89 12.05
CA TRP A 56 23.86 2.32 10.67
C TRP A 56 25.27 2.81 10.33
N SER A 57 25.73 2.57 9.12
CA SER A 57 27.00 3.09 8.65
C SER A 57 26.98 3.31 7.13
N ASP A 58 27.72 4.32 6.65
CA ASP A 58 27.89 4.63 5.23
C ASP A 58 28.37 3.42 4.43
N LYS A 59 29.17 2.54 5.05
CA LYS A 59 29.71 1.34 4.39
C LYS A 59 28.63 0.33 4.03
N SER A 60 27.49 0.34 4.72
CA SER A 60 26.38 -0.55 4.43
C SER A 60 25.60 -0.10 3.20
N ASN A 61 25.68 1.18 2.85
CA ASN A 61 24.90 1.84 1.79
C ASN A 61 23.39 1.60 1.88
N LYS A 62 22.87 1.33 3.10
CA LYS A 62 21.46 1.02 3.33
C LYS A 62 20.65 2.28 3.59
N ILE A 63 19.42 2.30 3.03
CA ILE A 63 18.45 3.36 3.25
C ILE A 63 17.92 3.24 4.67
N PHE A 64 17.82 4.36 5.37
CA PHE A 64 17.28 4.42 6.72
C PHE A 64 15.75 4.52 6.69
N ILE A 65 15.08 3.84 7.63
CA ILE A 65 13.61 3.89 7.75
C ILE A 65 13.27 4.63 9.05
N ASN A 66 12.71 5.82 8.94
CA ASN A 66 12.27 6.57 10.11
C ASN A 66 11.15 5.84 10.85
N GLU A 67 10.11 5.44 10.13
CA GLU A 67 8.93 4.79 10.71
C GLU A 67 8.46 3.61 9.84
N ILE A 68 7.97 2.55 10.49
CA ILE A 68 7.36 1.40 9.83
C ILE A 68 5.85 1.40 10.09
N TRP A 69 5.06 1.17 9.04
CA TRP A 69 3.64 0.83 9.17
C TRP A 69 3.44 -0.62 8.75
N SER A 70 2.88 -1.41 9.63
CA SER A 70 2.78 -2.86 9.44
C SER A 70 1.41 -3.40 9.84
N SER A 71 0.84 -4.25 8.99
CA SER A 71 -0.31 -5.04 9.41
C SER A 71 0.04 -5.91 10.63
N PRO A 72 -0.85 -6.04 11.64
CA PRO A 72 -0.61 -6.88 12.80
C PRO A 72 -0.45 -8.36 12.43
N ARG A 73 -1.00 -8.77 11.32
CA ARG A 73 -0.95 -10.17 10.85
C ARG A 73 0.45 -10.62 10.43
N VAL A 74 1.39 -9.70 10.17
CA VAL A 74 2.79 -10.05 9.96
C VAL A 74 3.39 -10.81 11.16
N PHE A 75 2.93 -10.53 12.37
CA PHE A 75 3.39 -11.22 13.59
C PHE A 75 2.90 -12.65 13.71
N ARG A 76 1.77 -12.99 13.10
CA ARG A 76 1.19 -14.33 13.14
C ARG A 76 1.88 -15.28 12.19
N ARG A 77 2.19 -14.84 11.01
CA ARG A 77 2.76 -15.68 9.94
C ARG A 77 4.14 -16.23 10.25
N ALA A 78 4.94 -15.56 11.06
CA ALA A 78 6.25 -16.05 11.45
C ALA A 78 6.16 -17.38 12.23
N THR A 79 5.03 -17.66 12.86
CA THR A 79 4.81 -18.84 13.70
C THR A 79 3.76 -19.80 13.16
N ALA A 80 2.88 -19.35 12.26
CA ALA A 80 1.85 -20.21 11.66
C ALA A 80 2.46 -21.08 10.55
N LYS A 81 2.36 -22.40 10.72
CA LYS A 81 2.40 -23.29 9.55
C LYS A 81 1.08 -23.06 8.82
N GLY A 82 1.12 -22.76 7.53
CA GLY A 82 -0.08 -22.73 6.70
C GLY A 82 -0.87 -24.02 6.88
N ALA A 83 -2.18 -24.02 6.66
CA ALA A 83 -3.03 -25.20 6.77
C ALA A 83 -2.50 -26.39 5.94
N ASP A 84 -1.76 -26.10 4.87
CA ASP A 84 -1.03 -27.03 4.00
C ASP A 84 0.44 -27.23 4.37
N GLY A 85 0.96 -26.56 5.41
CA GLY A 85 2.36 -26.67 5.87
C GLY A 85 3.40 -26.01 4.95
N ASN A 86 3.02 -25.39 3.85
CA ASN A 86 3.89 -25.11 2.72
C ASN A 86 4.02 -23.63 2.31
N ASN A 87 3.73 -22.66 3.18
CA ASN A 87 3.87 -21.24 2.81
C ASN A 87 4.71 -20.46 3.82
N PRO A 88 6.02 -20.75 3.95
CA PRO A 88 6.89 -19.97 4.81
C PRO A 88 7.02 -18.54 4.27
N LEU A 89 7.19 -17.57 5.18
CA LEU A 89 7.65 -16.24 4.83
C LEU A 89 8.98 -16.35 4.08
N CYS A 90 9.18 -15.53 3.04
CA CYS A 90 10.51 -15.37 2.43
C CYS A 90 11.50 -14.78 3.45
N ASP A 91 12.79 -14.79 3.11
CA ASP A 91 13.82 -14.33 4.05
C ASP A 91 13.68 -12.83 4.37
N ASP A 92 13.35 -12.00 3.40
CA ASP A 92 13.12 -10.57 3.60
C ASP A 92 11.90 -10.30 4.50
N ALA A 93 10.81 -11.04 4.34
CA ALA A 93 9.65 -10.95 5.22
C ALA A 93 9.98 -11.35 6.66
N ARG A 94 10.91 -12.30 6.87
CA ARG A 94 11.41 -12.66 8.21
C ARG A 94 12.26 -11.56 8.82
N VAL A 95 13.12 -10.93 8.01
CA VAL A 95 13.92 -9.78 8.45
C VAL A 95 13.01 -8.62 8.84
N PHE A 96 12.05 -8.27 7.98
CA PHE A 96 11.05 -7.25 8.29
C PHE A 96 10.28 -7.56 9.58
N ASN A 97 9.80 -8.78 9.73
CA ASN A 97 9.07 -9.21 10.92
C ASN A 97 9.94 -9.09 12.20
N THR A 98 11.23 -9.40 12.09
CA THR A 98 12.16 -9.24 13.21
C THR A 98 12.33 -7.77 13.57
N GLU A 99 12.48 -6.90 12.59
CA GLU A 99 12.60 -5.45 12.79
C GLU A 99 11.30 -4.84 13.37
N ALA A 100 10.15 -5.21 12.81
CA ALA A 100 8.86 -4.76 13.35
C ALA A 100 8.67 -5.17 14.82
N LYS A 101 9.00 -6.41 15.17
CA LYS A 101 8.96 -6.89 16.55
C LYS A 101 9.95 -6.16 17.47
N ARG A 102 11.15 -5.84 16.98
CA ARG A 102 12.12 -5.03 17.74
C ARG A 102 11.52 -3.68 18.12
N ARG A 103 10.93 -2.97 17.15
CA ARG A 103 10.30 -1.65 17.39
C ARG A 103 9.11 -1.74 18.34
N VAL A 104 8.25 -2.74 18.19
CA VAL A 104 7.15 -3.00 19.15
C VAL A 104 7.69 -3.28 20.55
N GLN A 105 8.77 -4.06 20.67
CA GLN A 105 9.36 -4.35 21.98
C GLN A 105 9.95 -3.12 22.66
N LEU A 106 10.59 -2.23 21.90
CA LEU A 106 11.07 -0.94 22.42
C LEU A 106 9.92 -0.10 23.00
N TYR A 107 8.78 -0.05 22.32
CA TYR A 107 7.59 0.58 22.85
C TYR A 107 7.08 -0.10 24.13
N ARG A 108 7.03 -1.44 24.16
CA ARG A 108 6.61 -2.20 25.34
C ARG A 108 7.47 -1.90 26.56
N ASP A 109 8.77 -1.78 26.36
CA ASP A 109 9.74 -1.56 27.43
C ASP A 109 9.72 -0.09 27.94
N SER A 110 9.61 0.87 27.04
CA SER A 110 9.68 2.30 27.36
C SER A 110 8.31 2.95 27.61
N LYS A 111 7.26 2.41 27.01
CA LYS A 111 5.92 3.03 26.88
C LYS A 111 5.96 4.41 26.21
N GLN A 112 6.96 4.65 25.37
CA GLN A 112 7.13 5.89 24.63
C GLN A 112 7.25 5.60 23.13
N ILE A 113 6.69 6.48 22.32
CA ILE A 113 6.92 6.46 20.87
C ILE A 113 8.40 6.77 20.66
N GLY A 114 9.08 5.89 19.94
CA GLY A 114 10.52 6.01 19.69
C GLY A 114 10.88 7.16 18.76
N ASP A 115 12.17 7.45 18.67
CA ASP A 115 12.73 8.36 17.67
C ASP A 115 12.78 7.69 16.27
N ALA A 116 13.18 8.46 15.24
CA ALA A 116 13.41 7.94 13.90
C ALA A 116 14.28 6.67 13.92
N GLY A 117 13.87 5.65 13.18
CA GLY A 117 14.49 4.32 13.19
C GLY A 117 13.96 3.36 14.26
N ASN A 118 13.16 3.86 15.21
CA ASN A 118 12.54 3.05 16.27
C ASN A 118 11.00 3.12 16.26
N ARG A 119 10.42 4.01 15.46
CA ARG A 119 8.96 4.18 15.38
C ARG A 119 8.30 3.08 14.56
N ILE A 120 7.12 2.68 15.02
CA ILE A 120 6.24 1.74 14.31
C ILE A 120 4.78 2.07 14.61
N ILE A 121 3.94 1.95 13.58
CA ILE A 121 2.49 1.91 13.71
C ILE A 121 1.99 0.54 13.25
N ILE A 122 1.15 -0.07 14.06
CA ILE A 122 0.44 -1.30 13.74
C ILE A 122 -0.89 -0.92 13.12
N LEU A 123 -1.12 -1.35 11.89
CA LEU A 123 -2.32 -1.03 11.11
C LEU A 123 -3.46 -1.95 11.53
N SER A 124 -4.29 -1.50 12.48
CA SER A 124 -5.38 -2.20 13.13
C SER A 124 -4.97 -3.11 14.31
N SER A 125 -5.94 -3.44 15.13
CA SER A 125 -5.79 -4.35 16.26
C SER A 125 -5.60 -5.80 15.80
N ASP A 126 -4.89 -6.59 16.61
CA ASP A 126 -4.76 -8.04 16.40
C ASP A 126 -5.73 -8.81 17.29
N GLU A 127 -6.03 -10.01 16.88
CA GLU A 127 -6.85 -10.96 17.64
C GLU A 127 -6.18 -11.37 18.96
N ASP A 128 -6.98 -11.94 19.86
CA ASP A 128 -6.54 -12.49 21.13
C ASP A 128 -5.83 -11.48 22.05
N GLY A 129 -6.11 -10.18 21.87
CA GLY A 129 -5.56 -9.12 22.73
C GLY A 129 -4.06 -8.87 22.56
N LYS A 130 -3.45 -9.32 21.45
CA LYS A 130 -1.99 -9.18 21.21
C LYS A 130 -1.54 -7.73 21.05
N THR A 131 -2.47 -6.83 20.77
CA THR A 131 -2.21 -5.39 20.61
C THR A 131 -2.71 -4.57 21.79
N ASP A 132 -3.35 -5.18 22.80
CA ASP A 132 -3.96 -4.45 23.93
C ASP A 132 -2.94 -3.60 24.71
N ASP A 133 -1.71 -4.11 24.86
CA ASP A 133 -0.64 -3.44 25.62
C ASP A 133 0.13 -2.38 24.81
N ILE A 134 -0.21 -2.21 23.54
CA ILE A 134 0.47 -1.29 22.60
C ILE A 134 -0.49 -0.33 21.90
N GLN A 135 -1.71 -0.13 22.39
CA GLN A 135 -2.75 0.71 21.78
C GLN A 135 -2.26 2.09 21.28
N PRO A 136 -1.37 2.82 21.97
CA PRO A 136 -0.86 4.10 21.47
C PRO A 136 -0.05 4.06 20.16
N ILE A 137 0.35 2.88 19.70
CA ILE A 137 1.01 2.68 18.39
C ILE A 137 0.17 1.81 17.45
N VAL A 138 -1.13 1.69 17.72
CA VAL A 138 -2.09 0.98 16.86
C VAL A 138 -3.00 2.01 16.19
N ALA A 139 -3.08 1.97 14.87
CA ALA A 139 -4.02 2.76 14.13
C ALA A 139 -5.41 2.09 14.15
N ASP A 140 -6.43 2.84 14.51
CA ASP A 140 -7.79 2.36 14.49
C ASP A 140 -8.37 2.35 13.06
N LEU A 141 -9.21 1.36 12.77
CA LEU A 141 -9.95 1.30 11.52
C LEU A 141 -10.92 2.50 11.39
N TYR A 142 -11.07 2.97 10.17
CA TYR A 142 -11.97 4.05 9.79
C TYR A 142 -11.64 5.39 10.48
N THR A 143 -10.35 5.59 10.80
CA THR A 143 -9.86 6.83 11.39
C THR A 143 -8.63 7.37 10.67
N LEU A 144 -8.40 8.66 10.77
CA LEU A 144 -7.14 9.30 10.42
C LEU A 144 -6.07 8.94 11.43
N PHE A 145 -4.86 8.62 10.99
CA PHE A 145 -3.75 8.30 11.88
C PHE A 145 -2.42 9.01 11.53
N GLY A 146 -2.46 10.00 10.65
CA GLY A 146 -1.28 10.79 10.28
C GLY A 146 -0.58 11.46 11.46
N ASP A 147 -1.34 11.96 12.44
CA ASP A 147 -0.79 12.62 13.63
C ASP A 147 0.05 11.69 14.54
N MET A 148 -0.08 10.37 14.38
CA MET A 148 0.68 9.38 15.16
C MET A 148 2.09 9.17 14.62
N SER A 149 2.30 9.50 13.35
CA SER A 149 3.50 9.12 12.60
C SER A 149 4.74 9.94 12.96
N GLY A 150 4.65 11.00 13.73
CA GLY A 150 5.77 11.89 13.95
C GLY A 150 6.30 12.55 12.65
N ILE A 151 5.57 12.42 11.55
CA ILE A 151 5.76 13.21 10.35
C ILE A 151 5.10 14.55 10.63
N ASP A 152 5.92 15.57 10.89
CA ASP A 152 5.45 16.93 11.20
C ASP A 152 5.09 17.68 9.90
N ASP A 153 4.27 17.01 9.05
CA ASP A 153 3.84 17.54 7.75
C ASP A 153 2.33 17.40 7.59
N ASN A 154 1.63 18.51 7.71
CA ASN A 154 0.19 18.58 7.49
C ASN A 154 -0.24 18.37 6.01
N SER A 155 0.70 18.11 5.11
CA SER A 155 0.41 17.86 3.70
C SER A 155 -0.01 16.43 3.39
N LEU A 156 0.21 15.49 4.33
CA LEU A 156 -0.12 14.07 4.18
C LEU A 156 -0.94 13.58 5.38
N ASN A 157 -2.11 13.04 5.11
CA ASN A 157 -2.91 12.29 6.08
C ASN A 157 -3.13 10.87 5.58
N ALA A 158 -3.26 9.91 6.49
CA ALA A 158 -3.58 8.54 6.15
C ALA A 158 -4.85 8.09 6.87
N PHE A 159 -5.72 7.38 6.15
CA PHE A 159 -6.98 6.85 6.65
C PHE A 159 -6.98 5.33 6.47
N LEU A 160 -7.05 4.59 7.58
CA LEU A 160 -6.99 3.14 7.55
C LEU A 160 -8.37 2.53 7.28
N LEU A 161 -8.50 1.76 6.20
CA LEU A 161 -9.75 1.14 5.78
C LEU A 161 -9.79 -0.38 6.00
N ALA A 162 -8.64 -1.04 5.98
CA ALA A 162 -8.47 -2.49 6.22
C ALA A 162 -7.06 -2.77 6.78
N PRO A 163 -6.81 -3.96 7.36
CA PRO A 163 -7.64 -5.16 7.34
C PRO A 163 -8.82 -5.09 8.30
N ALA A 164 -9.95 -5.64 7.90
CA ALA A 164 -11.10 -5.75 8.78
C ALA A 164 -10.80 -6.64 9.99
N ASP A 165 -11.50 -6.40 11.11
CA ASP A 165 -11.42 -7.27 12.27
C ASP A 165 -11.86 -8.69 11.89
N LYS A 166 -11.23 -9.71 12.50
CA LYS A 166 -11.58 -11.11 12.28
C LYS A 166 -13.05 -11.41 12.56
N GLN A 167 -13.65 -10.74 13.53
CA GLN A 167 -15.08 -10.90 13.86
C GLN A 167 -16.01 -10.46 12.72
N GLU A 168 -15.57 -9.56 11.84
CA GLU A 168 -16.33 -9.12 10.67
C GLU A 168 -16.18 -10.05 9.46
N VAL A 169 -15.20 -10.95 9.49
CA VAL A 169 -14.86 -11.88 8.40
C VAL A 169 -15.09 -13.35 8.81
N ALA A 170 -15.55 -13.61 10.02
CA ALA A 170 -15.35 -14.82 10.84
C ALA A 170 -16.19 -16.05 10.52
N GLU A 171 -16.93 -16.15 9.43
CA GLU A 171 -17.57 -17.44 9.12
C GLU A 171 -16.68 -18.40 8.30
N ASP A 172 -15.59 -17.90 7.68
CA ASP A 172 -14.70 -18.71 6.83
C ASP A 172 -13.21 -18.43 7.10
N GLU A 173 -12.70 -18.86 8.26
CA GLU A 173 -11.28 -18.76 8.61
C GLU A 173 -10.33 -19.41 7.60
N GLU A 174 -10.79 -20.40 6.84
CA GLU A 174 -9.99 -21.06 5.80
C GLU A 174 -9.80 -20.20 4.54
N GLU A 175 -10.65 -19.20 4.31
CA GLU A 175 -10.58 -18.31 3.12
C GLU A 175 -9.77 -17.04 3.33
N LEU A 176 -9.30 -16.72 4.53
CA LEU A 176 -8.36 -15.61 4.74
C LEU A 176 -6.99 -15.98 4.17
N THR A 177 -6.91 -15.94 2.85
CA THR A 177 -5.65 -16.00 2.11
C THR A 177 -4.72 -14.88 2.60
N LYS A 178 -3.46 -14.97 2.26
CA LYS A 178 -2.46 -13.93 2.55
C LYS A 178 -2.95 -12.55 2.10
N ASN A 179 -3.59 -12.48 0.95
CA ASN A 179 -4.06 -11.29 0.28
C ASN A 179 -5.20 -10.62 1.06
N ASN A 180 -6.07 -11.38 1.70
CA ASN A 180 -7.13 -10.85 2.56
C ASN A 180 -6.62 -10.22 3.87
N SER A 181 -5.31 -10.26 4.13
CA SER A 181 -4.67 -9.53 5.23
C SER A 181 -4.04 -8.19 4.79
N SER A 182 -4.21 -7.81 3.54
CA SER A 182 -3.67 -6.55 3.01
C SER A 182 -4.27 -5.35 3.70
N ALA A 183 -3.43 -4.39 4.06
CA ALA A 183 -3.89 -3.10 4.51
C ALA A 183 -4.43 -2.29 3.32
N ILE A 184 -5.63 -1.73 3.47
CA ILE A 184 -6.18 -0.74 2.54
C ILE A 184 -6.07 0.61 3.21
N ILE A 185 -5.36 1.53 2.56
CA ILE A 185 -5.08 2.87 3.10
C ILE A 185 -5.44 3.90 2.05
N ARG A 186 -6.20 4.92 2.45
CA ARG A 186 -6.33 6.15 1.66
C ARG A 186 -5.35 7.19 2.21
N PHE A 187 -4.55 7.73 1.33
CA PHE A 187 -3.69 8.88 1.60
C PHE A 187 -4.34 10.14 1.05
N ASP A 188 -4.52 11.15 1.89
CA ASP A 188 -4.97 12.46 1.49
C ASP A 188 -3.77 13.40 1.43
N LEU A 189 -3.45 13.85 0.21
CA LEU A 189 -2.35 14.78 -0.07
C LEU A 189 -2.90 16.18 -0.19
N THR A 190 -2.38 17.10 0.62
CA THR A 190 -2.77 18.51 0.56
C THR A 190 -1.68 19.34 -0.05
N ASN A 191 -2.02 20.09 -1.08
CA ASN A 191 -1.10 20.97 -1.77
C ASN A 191 -1.72 22.39 -1.84
N THR A 192 -0.93 23.41 -1.57
CA THR A 192 -1.37 24.82 -1.61
C THR A 192 -0.60 25.57 -2.67
N ILE A 193 -1.32 26.07 -3.69
CA ILE A 193 -0.77 26.79 -4.83
C ILE A 193 -1.29 28.22 -4.81
N TYR A 194 -0.39 29.20 -5.03
CA TYR A 194 -0.81 30.58 -5.20
C TYR A 194 -1.43 30.76 -6.60
N ASN A 195 -2.68 31.25 -6.63
CA ASN A 195 -3.38 31.54 -7.85
C ASN A 195 -3.27 33.05 -8.16
N ASP A 196 -2.54 33.39 -9.21
CA ASP A 196 -2.28 34.77 -9.60
C ASP A 196 -3.56 35.55 -10.01
N GLU A 197 -4.51 34.90 -10.66
CA GLU A 197 -5.76 35.53 -11.11
C GLU A 197 -6.65 35.94 -9.93
N LEU A 198 -6.68 35.09 -8.86
CA LEU A 198 -7.47 35.34 -7.68
C LEU A 198 -6.67 36.05 -6.57
N ALA A 199 -5.38 36.26 -6.77
CA ALA A 199 -4.43 36.82 -5.79
C ALA A 199 -4.53 36.18 -4.40
N ARG A 200 -4.68 34.85 -4.36
CA ARG A 200 -4.80 34.07 -3.11
C ARG A 200 -4.25 32.66 -3.25
N ASN A 201 -3.93 32.06 -2.11
CA ASN A 201 -3.63 30.65 -2.04
C ASN A 201 -4.91 29.80 -2.23
N ILE A 202 -4.80 28.74 -3.03
CA ILE A 202 -5.82 27.72 -3.19
C ILE A 202 -5.23 26.40 -2.70
N THR A 203 -5.92 25.77 -1.77
CA THR A 203 -5.56 24.46 -1.26
C THR A 203 -6.34 23.40 -2.02
N HIS A 204 -5.61 22.44 -2.56
CA HIS A 204 -6.15 21.25 -3.22
C HIS A 204 -5.88 20.03 -2.35
N MET A 205 -6.84 19.14 -2.28
CA MET A 205 -6.68 17.84 -1.62
C MET A 205 -6.86 16.75 -2.67
N HIS A 206 -5.98 15.77 -2.65
CA HIS A 206 -5.97 14.64 -3.56
C HIS A 206 -5.92 13.35 -2.78
N SER A 207 -6.72 12.37 -3.16
CA SER A 207 -6.80 11.10 -2.47
C SER A 207 -6.15 9.99 -3.30
N VAL A 208 -5.23 9.25 -2.68
CA VAL A 208 -4.57 8.08 -3.25
C VAL A 208 -5.00 6.84 -2.46
N LEU A 209 -5.65 5.89 -3.12
CA LEU A 209 -6.12 4.65 -2.51
C LEU A 209 -5.20 3.49 -2.88
N ILE A 210 -4.65 2.82 -1.86
CA ILE A 210 -3.76 1.67 -1.99
C ILE A 210 -4.35 0.50 -1.24
N GLY A 211 -4.53 -0.64 -1.91
CA GLY A 211 -5.14 -1.83 -1.33
C GLY A 211 -4.22 -3.05 -1.23
N GLY A 212 -2.92 -2.92 -1.57
CA GLY A 212 -2.06 -4.09 -1.67
C GLY A 212 -2.71 -5.18 -2.54
N ASP A 213 -2.70 -6.41 -2.08
CA ASP A 213 -3.31 -7.54 -2.77
C ASP A 213 -4.70 -7.89 -2.25
N ALA A 214 -5.43 -6.89 -1.71
CA ALA A 214 -6.79 -7.11 -1.22
C ALA A 214 -7.68 -7.74 -2.30
N GLU A 215 -8.20 -8.95 -1.99
CA GLU A 215 -9.14 -9.67 -2.85
C GLU A 215 -10.58 -9.23 -2.59
N VAL A 216 -11.48 -9.75 -3.39
CA VAL A 216 -12.91 -9.41 -3.44
C VAL A 216 -13.57 -9.33 -2.06
N LYS A 217 -13.24 -10.24 -1.14
CA LYS A 217 -13.84 -10.29 0.20
C LYS A 217 -13.48 -9.06 1.04
N CYS A 218 -12.27 -8.54 0.91
CA CYS A 218 -11.87 -7.32 1.60
C CYS A 218 -12.70 -6.11 1.14
N TRP A 219 -12.87 -5.98 -0.17
CA TRP A 219 -13.61 -4.87 -0.77
C TRP A 219 -15.11 -4.97 -0.50
N GLU A 220 -15.68 -6.18 -0.51
CA GLU A 220 -17.07 -6.44 -0.16
C GLU A 220 -17.38 -6.02 1.29
N VAL A 221 -16.60 -6.54 2.25
CA VAL A 221 -16.77 -6.22 3.68
C VAL A 221 -16.58 -4.72 3.93
N LEU A 222 -15.56 -4.12 3.33
CA LEU A 222 -15.29 -2.70 3.45
C LEU A 222 -16.45 -1.85 2.92
N HIS A 223 -16.95 -2.15 1.71
CA HIS A 223 -18.08 -1.44 1.13
C HIS A 223 -19.32 -1.52 2.02
N ASP A 224 -19.68 -2.72 2.45
CA ASP A 224 -20.89 -2.95 3.22
C ASP A 224 -20.82 -2.26 4.59
N LYS A 225 -19.65 -2.25 5.21
CA LYS A 225 -19.41 -1.53 6.46
C LYS A 225 -19.54 -0.02 6.29
N LEU A 226 -18.86 0.57 5.32
CA LEU A 226 -18.92 2.01 5.07
C LEU A 226 -20.30 2.45 4.62
N LYS A 227 -21.03 1.61 3.88
CA LYS A 227 -22.43 1.84 3.52
C LYS A 227 -23.34 1.86 4.75
N ALA A 228 -23.17 0.91 5.66
CA ALA A 228 -23.96 0.85 6.89
C ALA A 228 -23.72 2.04 7.82
N THR A 229 -22.51 2.62 7.80
CA THR A 229 -22.16 3.80 8.62
C THR A 229 -22.33 5.13 7.89
N GLY A 230 -22.69 5.12 6.60
CA GLY A 230 -22.84 6.33 5.79
C GLY A 230 -21.51 7.00 5.42
N GLN A 231 -20.41 6.24 5.37
CA GLN A 231 -19.04 6.73 5.13
C GLN A 231 -18.47 6.29 3.78
N LEU A 232 -19.31 6.02 2.79
CA LEU A 232 -18.85 5.60 1.45
C LEU A 232 -17.91 6.59 0.77
N ASP A 233 -17.98 7.88 1.12
CA ASP A 233 -17.10 8.91 0.60
C ASP A 233 -15.62 8.65 0.96
N GLU A 234 -15.35 7.81 1.98
CA GLU A 234 -13.99 7.39 2.34
C GLU A 234 -13.34 6.48 1.29
N LEU A 235 -14.12 5.96 0.34
CA LEU A 235 -13.61 5.19 -0.80
C LEU A 235 -13.21 6.05 -2.00
N THR A 236 -13.46 7.37 -1.97
CA THR A 236 -13.14 8.25 -3.10
C THR A 236 -11.64 8.32 -3.33
N TYR A 237 -11.24 8.37 -4.60
CA TYR A 237 -9.84 8.50 -4.99
C TYR A 237 -9.66 9.30 -6.27
N ASP A 238 -8.54 10.03 -6.33
CA ASP A 238 -7.98 10.60 -7.55
C ASP A 238 -6.98 9.65 -8.21
N VAL A 239 -6.31 8.81 -7.38
CA VAL A 239 -5.42 7.76 -7.85
C VAL A 239 -5.73 6.47 -7.10
N LEU A 240 -5.96 5.38 -7.82
CA LEU A 240 -6.05 4.03 -7.28
C LEU A 240 -4.86 3.20 -7.77
N LEU A 241 -4.15 2.55 -6.86
CA LEU A 241 -3.28 1.45 -7.24
C LEU A 241 -4.15 0.19 -7.38
N ALA A 242 -4.30 -0.32 -8.60
CA ALA A 242 -5.14 -1.47 -8.91
C ALA A 242 -4.75 -2.67 -8.01
N PRO A 243 -5.67 -3.15 -7.16
CA PRO A 243 -5.33 -4.17 -6.18
C PRO A 243 -4.85 -5.47 -6.83
N HIS A 244 -3.96 -6.17 -6.12
CA HIS A 244 -3.46 -7.49 -6.50
C HIS A 244 -2.99 -7.51 -7.97
N HIS A 245 -2.15 -6.53 -8.34
CA HIS A 245 -1.57 -6.39 -9.68
C HIS A 245 -2.61 -6.42 -10.82
N CYS A 246 -3.78 -5.81 -10.60
CA CYS A 246 -4.92 -5.89 -11.51
C CYS A 246 -5.50 -7.32 -11.66
N SER A 247 -5.61 -8.05 -10.55
CA SER A 247 -6.21 -9.38 -10.51
C SER A 247 -7.73 -9.33 -10.62
N TRP A 248 -8.31 -10.27 -11.35
CA TRP A 248 -9.77 -10.50 -11.36
C TRP A 248 -10.32 -10.85 -9.96
N ARG A 249 -9.49 -11.46 -9.10
CA ARG A 249 -9.86 -11.82 -7.72
C ARG A 249 -10.17 -10.63 -6.81
N SER A 250 -9.79 -9.42 -7.19
CA SER A 250 -10.21 -8.21 -6.47
C SER A 250 -11.64 -7.78 -6.79
N LEU A 251 -12.21 -8.28 -7.88
CA LEU A 251 -13.53 -7.91 -8.40
C LEU A 251 -14.55 -9.05 -8.34
N SER A 252 -14.11 -10.30 -8.13
CA SER A 252 -14.97 -11.47 -8.26
C SER A 252 -14.58 -12.60 -7.33
N ASN A 253 -15.59 -13.31 -6.82
CA ASN A 253 -15.40 -14.59 -6.12
C ASN A 253 -15.06 -15.73 -7.10
N ASP A 254 -15.44 -15.56 -8.38
CA ASP A 254 -15.23 -16.58 -9.39
C ASP A 254 -13.81 -16.53 -9.93
N SER A 255 -13.19 -17.70 -10.07
CA SER A 255 -11.88 -17.83 -10.71
C SER A 255 -12.00 -17.61 -12.21
N GLU A 256 -11.21 -16.66 -12.76
CA GLU A 256 -11.17 -16.40 -14.20
C GLU A 256 -10.77 -17.62 -15.04
N SER A 257 -9.92 -18.50 -14.48
CA SER A 257 -9.45 -19.70 -15.18
C SER A 257 -10.33 -20.94 -15.00
N GLN A 258 -11.20 -20.94 -14.00
CA GLN A 258 -12.03 -22.12 -13.66
C GLN A 258 -13.52 -21.93 -13.92
N CYS A 259 -13.97 -20.70 -14.11
CA CYS A 259 -15.34 -20.34 -14.40
C CYS A 259 -15.47 -19.85 -15.84
N GLU A 260 -16.39 -20.41 -16.60
CA GLU A 260 -16.61 -20.04 -18.01
C GLU A 260 -17.16 -18.62 -18.15
N ASP A 261 -17.99 -18.18 -17.20
CA ASP A 261 -18.57 -16.83 -17.15
C ASP A 261 -18.48 -16.23 -15.74
N PRO A 262 -17.28 -15.82 -15.29
CA PRO A 262 -17.08 -15.30 -13.95
C PRO A 262 -17.79 -13.96 -13.76
N GLN A 263 -18.58 -13.85 -12.68
CA GLN A 263 -19.43 -12.71 -12.40
C GLN A 263 -18.74 -11.72 -11.45
N LEU A 264 -19.00 -10.41 -11.63
CA LEU A 264 -18.56 -9.38 -10.71
C LEU A 264 -19.27 -9.54 -9.35
N ASN A 265 -18.53 -9.31 -8.27
CA ASN A 265 -19.14 -9.06 -6.97
C ASN A 265 -19.60 -7.60 -6.92
N GLU A 266 -20.90 -7.38 -6.71
CA GLU A 266 -21.50 -6.05 -6.78
C GLU A 266 -20.93 -5.09 -5.72
N SER A 267 -20.72 -5.55 -4.48
CA SER A 267 -20.17 -4.72 -3.39
C SER A 267 -18.71 -4.38 -3.61
N ALA A 268 -17.88 -5.35 -4.01
CA ALA A 268 -16.47 -5.09 -4.31
C ALA A 268 -16.29 -4.15 -5.50
N HIS A 269 -17.04 -4.38 -6.57
CA HIS A 269 -17.05 -3.49 -7.73
C HIS A 269 -17.50 -2.08 -7.35
N ALA A 270 -18.56 -1.96 -6.53
CA ALA A 270 -19.03 -0.67 -6.04
C ALA A 270 -17.95 0.05 -5.21
N ALA A 271 -17.23 -0.68 -4.32
CA ALA A 271 -16.13 -0.11 -3.53
C ALA A 271 -15.03 0.52 -4.42
N LEU A 272 -14.68 -0.17 -5.50
CA LEU A 272 -13.63 0.27 -6.43
C LEU A 272 -14.13 1.32 -7.46
N SER A 273 -15.43 1.63 -7.46
CA SER A 273 -16.05 2.57 -8.40
C SER A 273 -16.15 4.02 -7.89
N PHE A 274 -15.54 4.35 -6.73
CA PHE A 274 -15.54 5.71 -6.17
C PHE A 274 -14.47 6.63 -6.77
N ALA A 275 -14.13 6.42 -8.05
CA ALA A 275 -13.21 7.28 -8.78
C ALA A 275 -13.76 8.72 -8.90
N ASN A 276 -12.93 9.71 -8.61
CA ASN A 276 -13.20 11.10 -8.94
C ASN A 276 -13.14 11.33 -10.47
N PRO A 277 -13.74 12.41 -10.99
CA PRO A 277 -13.53 12.78 -12.40
C PRO A 277 -12.04 12.95 -12.72
N ASP A 278 -11.62 12.42 -13.87
CA ASP A 278 -10.23 12.41 -14.32
C ASP A 278 -9.24 11.61 -13.41
N ALA A 279 -9.75 10.69 -12.61
CA ALA A 279 -8.92 9.81 -11.77
C ALA A 279 -7.98 8.93 -12.60
N LEU A 280 -6.88 8.51 -12.00
CA LEU A 280 -5.95 7.56 -12.58
C LEU A 280 -6.06 6.21 -11.85
N ILE A 281 -6.06 5.12 -12.60
CA ILE A 281 -5.90 3.77 -12.04
C ILE A 281 -4.56 3.23 -12.53
N LEU A 282 -3.65 2.96 -11.58
CA LEU A 282 -2.29 2.52 -11.85
C LEU A 282 -2.20 1.01 -11.66
N CYS A 283 -1.58 0.32 -12.59
CA CYS A 283 -1.32 -1.11 -12.49
C CYS A 283 0.19 -1.38 -12.43
N SER A 284 0.64 -1.86 -11.27
CA SER A 284 1.99 -2.39 -11.08
C SER A 284 1.97 -3.89 -11.34
N SER A 285 2.28 -4.32 -12.56
CA SER A 285 2.21 -5.72 -12.98
C SER A 285 3.18 -6.03 -14.10
N GLN A 286 3.32 -7.30 -14.42
CA GLN A 286 3.90 -7.79 -15.67
C GLN A 286 3.00 -7.44 -16.87
N GLU A 287 3.43 -7.79 -18.07
CA GLU A 287 2.63 -7.63 -19.28
C GLU A 287 1.31 -8.42 -19.21
N PHE A 288 0.24 -7.81 -19.75
CA PHE A 288 -1.04 -8.49 -19.91
C PHE A 288 -0.92 -9.63 -20.92
N GLY A 289 -1.31 -10.83 -20.51
CA GLY A 289 -1.14 -12.03 -21.33
C GLY A 289 -1.94 -13.23 -20.84
N GLU A 290 -1.45 -14.44 -21.12
CA GLU A 290 -2.12 -15.68 -20.71
C GLU A 290 -2.02 -15.98 -19.20
N LYS A 291 -1.03 -15.39 -18.52
CA LYS A 291 -0.85 -15.56 -17.07
C LYS A 291 -1.56 -14.45 -16.32
N THR A 292 -2.23 -14.78 -15.24
CA THR A 292 -2.90 -13.83 -14.36
C THR A 292 -2.33 -13.92 -12.93
N PRO A 293 -2.18 -12.82 -12.17
CA PRO A 293 -2.35 -11.44 -12.60
C PRO A 293 -1.23 -10.97 -13.56
N PRO A 294 -1.46 -9.91 -14.37
CA PRO A 294 -2.66 -9.10 -14.48
C PRO A 294 -3.76 -9.74 -15.33
N SER A 295 -5.02 -9.36 -15.09
CA SER A 295 -6.19 -9.82 -15.82
C SER A 295 -6.69 -8.73 -16.78
N GLN A 296 -6.81 -9.08 -18.07
CA GLN A 296 -7.41 -8.19 -19.05
C GLN A 296 -8.88 -7.88 -18.72
N ARG A 297 -9.62 -8.85 -18.18
CA ARG A 297 -11.00 -8.66 -17.73
C ARG A 297 -11.10 -7.63 -16.60
N ALA A 298 -10.19 -7.68 -15.64
CA ALA A 298 -10.14 -6.68 -14.56
C ALA A 298 -9.81 -5.28 -15.11
N ARG A 299 -8.85 -5.18 -16.03
CA ARG A 299 -8.54 -3.93 -16.73
C ARG A 299 -9.76 -3.35 -17.42
N ASP A 300 -10.49 -4.16 -18.17
CA ASP A 300 -11.68 -3.72 -18.89
C ASP A 300 -12.75 -3.14 -17.95
N GLU A 301 -12.89 -3.70 -16.72
CA GLU A 301 -13.79 -3.16 -15.69
C GLU A 301 -13.26 -1.84 -15.11
N TYR A 302 -11.98 -1.71 -14.83
CA TYR A 302 -11.40 -0.45 -14.37
C TYR A 302 -11.53 0.66 -15.43
N GLU A 303 -11.33 0.34 -16.71
CA GLU A 303 -11.54 1.30 -17.80
C GLU A 303 -13.02 1.72 -17.94
N LYS A 304 -13.98 0.82 -17.68
CA LYS A 304 -15.41 1.15 -17.60
C LYS A 304 -15.70 2.10 -16.44
N ILE A 305 -15.16 1.82 -15.25
CA ILE A 305 -15.30 2.71 -14.07
C ILE A 305 -14.83 4.13 -14.43
N LEU A 306 -13.65 4.28 -15.02
CA LEU A 306 -13.11 5.59 -15.41
C LEU A 306 -13.98 6.29 -16.45
N LYS A 307 -14.46 5.55 -17.44
CA LYS A 307 -15.35 6.09 -18.49
C LYS A 307 -16.67 6.61 -17.92
N ASP A 308 -17.26 5.88 -16.98
CA ASP A 308 -18.53 6.27 -16.33
C ASP A 308 -18.38 7.53 -15.48
N LYS A 309 -17.18 7.81 -14.97
CA LYS A 309 -16.82 9.02 -14.19
C LYS A 309 -16.36 10.21 -15.06
N LYS A 310 -16.53 10.14 -16.36
CA LYS A 310 -16.26 11.21 -17.33
C LYS A 310 -14.81 11.64 -17.42
N GLY A 311 -13.93 10.71 -17.54
CA GLY A 311 -12.51 10.94 -17.73
C GLY A 311 -11.67 10.04 -16.87
N GLY A 312 -10.37 10.21 -16.96
CA GLY A 312 -9.42 9.35 -16.29
C GLY A 312 -8.71 8.41 -17.24
N GLU A 313 -7.68 7.78 -16.73
CA GLU A 313 -6.81 6.91 -17.52
C GLU A 313 -6.38 5.70 -16.71
N PHE A 314 -6.38 4.53 -17.32
CA PHE A 314 -5.73 3.33 -16.79
C PHE A 314 -4.28 3.30 -17.28
N LEU A 315 -3.32 3.18 -16.37
CA LEU A 315 -1.89 3.24 -16.65
C LEU A 315 -1.18 2.00 -16.12
N ALA A 316 -0.76 1.10 -16.99
CA ALA A 316 0.11 0.00 -16.59
C ALA A 316 1.59 0.45 -16.61
N VAL A 317 2.33 0.15 -15.54
CA VAL A 317 3.74 0.54 -15.42
C VAL A 317 4.56 -0.09 -16.54
N VAL A 318 4.31 -1.34 -16.87
CA VAL A 318 5.00 -2.07 -17.95
C VAL A 318 4.80 -1.44 -19.34
N GLU A 319 3.71 -0.70 -19.56
CA GLU A 319 3.39 -0.05 -20.84
C GLU A 319 4.06 1.33 -21.00
N GLN A 320 4.89 1.77 -20.03
CA GLN A 320 5.53 3.09 -20.13
C GLN A 320 6.74 3.13 -21.05
N GLY A 321 7.10 1.97 -21.63
CA GLY A 321 8.24 1.82 -22.53
C GLY A 321 9.57 1.82 -21.81
N GLU A 322 10.66 1.97 -22.57
CA GLU A 322 12.03 1.92 -22.09
C GLU A 322 12.74 3.25 -22.35
N ASP A 323 13.74 3.55 -21.57
CA ASP A 323 14.65 4.67 -21.81
C ASP A 323 15.68 4.33 -22.91
N ALA A 324 16.62 5.24 -23.18
CA ALA A 324 17.63 5.08 -24.23
C ALA A 324 18.60 3.91 -23.98
N ASP A 325 18.71 3.46 -22.74
CA ASP A 325 19.56 2.38 -22.29
C ASP A 325 18.83 1.04 -22.19
N GLY A 326 17.53 1.01 -22.52
CA GLY A 326 16.65 -0.17 -22.48
C GLY A 326 16.11 -0.50 -21.07
N ASN A 327 16.14 0.46 -20.15
CA ASN A 327 15.56 0.28 -18.83
C ASN A 327 14.09 0.71 -18.81
N PRO A 328 13.23 0.08 -18.01
CA PRO A 328 11.81 0.47 -17.90
C PRO A 328 11.64 1.91 -17.44
N ASN A 329 10.81 2.68 -18.13
CA ASN A 329 10.50 4.03 -17.70
C ASN A 329 9.68 4.04 -16.42
N SER A 330 10.05 4.91 -15.48
CA SER A 330 9.26 5.15 -14.27
C SER A 330 7.95 5.85 -14.61
N LEU A 331 6.85 5.44 -13.99
CA LEU A 331 5.59 6.16 -14.02
C LEU A 331 5.57 7.17 -12.87
N MET A 332 5.60 8.46 -13.22
CA MET A 332 5.53 9.55 -12.26
C MET A 332 4.16 10.24 -12.34
N ILE A 333 3.49 10.35 -11.21
CA ILE A 333 2.23 11.09 -11.09
C ILE A 333 2.49 12.36 -10.30
N THR A 334 2.06 13.49 -10.87
CA THR A 334 2.17 14.81 -10.24
C THR A 334 0.79 15.35 -9.93
N PHE A 335 0.61 15.85 -8.74
CA PHE A 335 -0.60 16.54 -8.31
C PHE A 335 -0.43 18.06 -8.45
N THR A 336 -1.11 18.63 -9.44
CA THR A 336 -1.12 20.07 -9.69
C THR A 336 -2.55 20.53 -9.93
N GLU A 337 -2.90 21.75 -9.55
CA GLU A 337 -4.15 22.44 -9.88
C GLU A 337 -5.42 21.56 -9.94
N GLY A 338 -5.59 20.67 -8.97
CA GLY A 338 -6.83 19.92 -8.78
C GLY A 338 -6.95 18.58 -9.52
N LYS A 339 -5.93 18.10 -10.24
CA LYS A 339 -5.98 16.78 -10.93
C LYS A 339 -4.63 16.07 -10.91
N PRO A 340 -4.63 14.73 -10.76
CA PRO A 340 -3.42 13.95 -10.99
C PRO A 340 -3.05 13.97 -12.47
N LYS A 341 -1.77 14.06 -12.76
CA LYS A 341 -1.26 14.04 -14.14
C LYS A 341 -0.06 13.11 -14.23
N LYS A 342 -0.04 12.27 -15.26
CA LYS A 342 1.17 11.57 -15.66
C LYS A 342 2.21 12.58 -16.14
N THR A 343 3.37 12.58 -15.52
CA THR A 343 4.51 13.38 -15.97
C THR A 343 5.34 12.53 -16.94
N LYS A 344 5.56 13.07 -18.13
CA LYS A 344 6.53 12.48 -19.08
C LYS A 344 7.91 12.98 -18.69
N LYS A 345 8.84 12.06 -18.42
CA LYS A 345 10.27 12.40 -18.36
C LYS A 345 10.83 12.53 -19.76
#